data_9eca06587d891eaaabb429c911adaeea
#
_entry.id   9eca06587d891eaaabb429c911adaeea
#
_cell.length_a   1.000
_cell.length_b   1.000
_cell.length_c   1.000
_cell.angle_alpha   90.00
_cell.angle_beta   90.00
_cell.angle_gamma   90.00
#
_symmetry.space_group_name_H-M   'P 1'
#
loop_
_entity.id
_entity.type
_entity.pdbx_description
1 polymer ?
#
loop_
_entity_poly.entity_id
_entity_poly.type
_entity_poly.pdbx_seq_one_letter_code
_entity_poly.pdbx_strand_id
1 'polypeptide(L)'
;MSDAVPTESIQLQVLDSVLYGAAKAFDYLGIRGQDMLDKVGEGILDYCIKRGFIKRADDPQQFAHEIITFFKNNGYVRDVEVTQDGEILTITMRGWNFIPLMSKLRNQNCFLLSCPLWMANNSFMNANSLGWKRINERVTADGAYVEQVKFVPPAAATRLPPEPDDMSTVKAESNVGKRIGLPAFEATEYGLARAFDYLGAQAQLLLDSVGSGAVEFLQSELHVQLPKNRRESLQELSSVYTQGGLADKIDLNLSDSKLEVAFANYRYAPVLERLLDEGYRLTSCPFTLAARAVLRNAGFAATEMQWRVLNDRNAEMRMELRVAGQEFDEDKIGRIMDGV
;
A
#
# COMPACT_ATOMS: atom_id res chain seq x y z
N MET A 1 14.71 -16.62 -19.91
CA MET A 1 14.39 -15.21 -20.16
C MET A 1 14.90 -14.46 -18.96
N SER A 2 15.79 -13.47 -19.12
CA SER A 2 16.36 -12.73 -17.99
C SER A 2 15.24 -11.95 -17.31
N ASP A 3 15.16 -12.04 -15.98
CA ASP A 3 14.32 -11.20 -15.13
C ASP A 3 14.82 -9.76 -15.24
N ALA A 4 14.48 -9.07 -16.34
CA ALA A 4 14.86 -7.68 -16.54
C ALA A 4 14.06 -6.84 -15.55
N VAL A 5 14.70 -6.51 -14.43
CA VAL A 5 14.17 -5.51 -13.49
C VAL A 5 14.00 -4.20 -14.26
N PRO A 6 12.83 -3.53 -14.17
CA PRO A 6 12.62 -2.23 -14.79
C PRO A 6 13.75 -1.27 -14.47
N THR A 7 14.14 -0.44 -15.44
CA THR A 7 15.25 0.51 -15.31
C THR A 7 15.10 1.45 -14.10
N GLU A 8 13.86 1.80 -13.74
CA GLU A 8 13.55 2.52 -12.50
C GLU A 8 12.74 1.59 -11.57
N SER A 9 13.29 1.33 -10.41
CA SER A 9 12.72 0.39 -9.44
C SER A 9 13.04 0.80 -8.00
N ILE A 10 12.19 0.33 -7.08
CA ILE A 10 12.33 0.52 -5.63
C ILE A 10 12.44 -0.86 -4.97
N GLN A 11 13.04 -0.96 -3.79
CA GLN A 11 13.02 -2.22 -3.05
C GLN A 11 11.58 -2.57 -2.64
N LEU A 12 11.20 -3.81 -2.87
CA LEU A 12 9.84 -4.28 -2.60
C LEU A 12 9.43 -4.13 -1.14
N GLN A 13 10.36 -4.24 -0.22
CA GLN A 13 10.13 -4.06 1.21
C GLN A 13 9.59 -2.67 1.60
N VAL A 14 9.88 -1.64 0.80
CA VAL A 14 9.27 -0.29 0.99
C VAL A 14 7.77 -0.36 0.77
N LEU A 15 7.34 -1.00 -0.31
CA LEU A 15 5.93 -1.23 -0.60
C LEU A 15 5.30 -2.21 0.40
N ASP A 16 5.97 -3.32 0.70
CA ASP A 16 5.47 -4.34 1.63
C ASP A 16 5.18 -3.76 3.02
N SER A 17 5.98 -2.78 3.49
CA SER A 17 5.75 -2.14 4.78
C SER A 17 4.38 -1.42 4.83
N VAL A 18 4.02 -0.71 3.78
CA VAL A 18 2.73 -0.02 3.68
C VAL A 18 1.58 -1.01 3.47
N LEU A 19 1.78 -2.00 2.59
CA LEU A 19 0.76 -3.03 2.34
C LEU A 19 0.46 -3.85 3.60
N TYR A 20 1.48 -4.19 4.39
CA TYR A 20 1.28 -4.85 5.68
C TYR A 20 0.46 -3.98 6.64
N GLY A 21 0.82 -2.72 6.78
CA GLY A 21 0.08 -1.78 7.62
C GLY A 21 -1.36 -1.57 7.13
N ALA A 22 -1.56 -1.44 5.83
CA ALA A 22 -2.87 -1.28 5.21
C ALA A 22 -3.76 -2.52 5.43
N ALA A 23 -3.21 -3.73 5.23
CA ALA A 23 -3.95 -4.97 5.48
C ALA A 23 -4.45 -5.04 6.91
N LYS A 24 -3.58 -4.81 7.91
CA LYS A 24 -3.97 -4.82 9.33
C LYS A 24 -5.00 -3.76 9.67
N ALA A 25 -4.82 -2.54 9.13
CA ALA A 25 -5.74 -1.45 9.39
C ALA A 25 -7.12 -1.70 8.76
N PHE A 26 -7.19 -2.26 7.56
CA PHE A 26 -8.45 -2.59 6.89
C PHE A 26 -9.11 -3.81 7.52
N ASP A 27 -8.35 -4.82 7.95
CA ASP A 27 -8.88 -5.99 8.65
C ASP A 27 -9.62 -5.59 9.94
N TYR A 28 -9.10 -4.59 10.65
CA TYR A 28 -9.77 -4.02 11.82
C TYR A 28 -11.14 -3.39 11.48
N LEU A 29 -11.36 -2.92 10.25
CA LEU A 29 -12.63 -2.39 9.78
C LEU A 29 -13.65 -3.50 9.41
N GLY A 30 -13.25 -4.77 9.39
CA GLY A 30 -14.09 -5.89 9.02
C GLY A 30 -14.62 -5.78 7.58
N ILE A 31 -15.95 -5.90 7.41
CA ILE A 31 -16.59 -5.83 6.07
C ILE A 31 -16.28 -4.51 5.34
N ARG A 32 -16.19 -3.40 6.06
CA ARG A 32 -15.81 -2.09 5.47
C ARG A 32 -14.37 -2.08 4.96
N GLY A 33 -13.51 -2.93 5.51
CA GLY A 33 -12.14 -3.09 5.02
C GLY A 33 -12.09 -3.61 3.59
N GLN A 34 -13.00 -4.51 3.20
CA GLN A 34 -13.10 -4.97 1.81
C GLN A 34 -13.48 -3.83 0.86
N ASP A 35 -14.44 -2.99 1.27
CA ASP A 35 -14.81 -1.81 0.47
C ASP A 35 -13.61 -0.87 0.28
N MET A 36 -12.74 -0.76 1.29
CA MET A 36 -11.49 0.02 1.19
C MET A 36 -10.50 -0.60 0.20
N LEU A 37 -10.31 -1.91 0.22
CA LEU A 37 -9.46 -2.60 -0.76
C LEU A 37 -9.97 -2.41 -2.19
N ASP A 38 -11.29 -2.44 -2.38
CA ASP A 38 -11.90 -2.17 -3.69
C ASP A 38 -11.64 -0.72 -4.14
N LYS A 39 -11.70 0.26 -3.22
CA LYS A 39 -11.33 1.66 -3.51
C LYS A 39 -9.85 1.84 -3.86
N VAL A 40 -8.95 1.11 -3.19
CA VAL A 40 -7.54 1.07 -3.59
C VAL A 40 -7.41 0.54 -5.02
N GLY A 41 -8.09 -0.55 -5.34
CA GLY A 41 -8.09 -1.14 -6.68
C GLY A 41 -8.60 -0.18 -7.77
N GLU A 42 -9.69 0.55 -7.51
CA GLU A 42 -10.19 1.60 -8.39
C GLU A 42 -9.11 2.67 -8.66
N GLY A 43 -8.41 3.10 -7.61
CA GLY A 43 -7.33 4.08 -7.74
C GLY A 43 -6.15 3.54 -8.54
N ILE A 44 -5.72 2.29 -8.30
CA ILE A 44 -4.67 1.62 -9.08
C ILE A 44 -5.02 1.64 -10.57
N LEU A 45 -6.23 1.21 -10.94
CA LEU A 45 -6.68 1.15 -12.33
C LEU A 45 -6.74 2.55 -12.95
N ASP A 46 -7.31 3.52 -12.24
CA ASP A 46 -7.38 4.90 -12.72
C ASP A 46 -5.99 5.48 -13.01
N TYR A 47 -5.04 5.27 -12.10
CA TYR A 47 -3.65 5.69 -12.29
C TYR A 47 -3.02 5.04 -13.52
N CYS A 48 -3.13 3.70 -13.62
CA CYS A 48 -2.54 2.94 -14.71
C CYS A 48 -3.10 3.35 -16.08
N ILE A 49 -4.42 3.53 -16.18
CA ILE A 49 -5.09 3.93 -17.43
C ILE A 49 -4.68 5.35 -17.82
N LYS A 50 -4.74 6.30 -16.89
CA LYS A 50 -4.40 7.71 -17.16
C LYS A 50 -2.94 7.92 -17.50
N ARG A 51 -2.04 7.07 -16.97
CA ARG A 51 -0.60 7.07 -17.30
C ARG A 51 -0.28 6.27 -18.57
N GLY A 52 -1.25 5.59 -19.16
CA GLY A 52 -1.06 4.76 -20.34
C GLY A 52 -0.30 3.46 -20.08
N PHE A 53 -0.20 3.03 -18.81
CA PHE A 53 0.44 1.76 -18.43
C PHE A 53 -0.43 0.56 -18.77
N ILE A 54 -1.76 0.72 -18.72
CA ILE A 54 -2.76 -0.28 -19.07
C ILE A 54 -3.73 0.37 -20.07
N LYS A 55 -4.08 -0.37 -21.12
CA LYS A 55 -5.12 0.04 -22.07
C LYS A 55 -6.46 -0.53 -21.62
N ARG A 56 -7.46 0.34 -21.54
CA ARG A 56 -8.83 -0.12 -21.28
C ARG A 56 -9.29 -0.97 -22.46
N ALA A 57 -9.77 -2.18 -22.18
CA ALA A 57 -10.38 -3.07 -23.16
C ALA A 57 -11.85 -3.28 -22.80
N ASP A 58 -12.71 -3.42 -23.82
CA ASP A 58 -14.13 -3.71 -23.63
C ASP A 58 -14.35 -5.19 -23.26
N ASP A 59 -13.46 -6.06 -23.70
CA ASP A 59 -13.47 -7.49 -23.31
C ASP A 59 -12.86 -7.67 -21.91
N PRO A 60 -13.64 -8.20 -20.94
CA PRO A 60 -13.17 -8.42 -19.58
C PRO A 60 -11.93 -9.32 -19.48
N GLN A 61 -11.81 -10.34 -20.33
CA GLN A 61 -10.64 -11.24 -20.29
C GLN A 61 -9.37 -10.52 -20.77
N GLN A 62 -9.50 -9.74 -21.83
CA GLN A 62 -8.41 -8.93 -22.35
C GLN A 62 -7.96 -7.90 -21.32
N PHE A 63 -8.89 -7.23 -20.63
CA PHE A 63 -8.53 -6.23 -19.63
C PHE A 63 -7.87 -6.86 -18.39
N ALA A 64 -8.35 -8.00 -17.90
CA ALA A 64 -7.69 -8.75 -16.83
C ALA A 64 -6.26 -9.17 -17.24
N HIS A 65 -6.05 -9.55 -18.50
CA HIS A 65 -4.72 -9.86 -19.03
C HIS A 65 -3.80 -8.63 -19.04
N GLU A 66 -4.31 -7.44 -19.38
CA GLU A 66 -3.53 -6.19 -19.31
C GLU A 66 -3.09 -5.88 -17.87
N ILE A 67 -3.98 -6.05 -16.88
CA ILE A 67 -3.64 -5.87 -15.46
C ILE A 67 -2.53 -6.83 -15.02
N ILE A 68 -2.68 -8.11 -15.34
CA ILE A 68 -1.68 -9.15 -15.01
C ILE A 68 -0.34 -8.83 -15.67
N THR A 69 -0.37 -8.46 -16.95
CA THR A 69 0.82 -8.11 -17.73
C THR A 69 1.55 -6.90 -17.14
N PHE A 70 0.81 -5.89 -16.68
CA PHE A 70 1.38 -4.73 -16.00
C PHE A 70 2.17 -5.13 -14.75
N PHE A 71 1.58 -5.92 -13.84
CA PHE A 71 2.24 -6.36 -12.62
C PHE A 71 3.41 -7.32 -12.90
N LYS A 72 3.29 -8.18 -13.92
CA LYS A 72 4.37 -9.04 -14.38
C LYS A 72 5.57 -8.23 -14.90
N ASN A 73 5.32 -7.26 -15.78
CA ASN A 73 6.37 -6.41 -16.34
C ASN A 73 7.05 -5.53 -15.29
N ASN A 74 6.40 -5.29 -14.16
CA ASN A 74 6.96 -4.56 -13.02
C ASN A 74 7.56 -5.47 -11.94
N GLY A 75 7.71 -6.77 -12.20
CA GLY A 75 8.40 -7.70 -11.29
C GLY A 75 7.61 -8.09 -10.05
N TYR A 76 6.30 -7.85 -10.01
CA TYR A 76 5.46 -8.23 -8.87
C TYR A 76 5.09 -9.70 -8.86
N VAL A 77 4.96 -10.30 -10.04
CA VAL A 77 4.75 -11.71 -10.27
C VAL A 77 5.57 -12.14 -11.49
N ARG A 78 6.20 -13.32 -11.44
CA ARG A 78 7.00 -13.82 -12.58
C ARG A 78 6.14 -14.39 -13.68
N ASP A 79 5.14 -15.18 -13.31
CA ASP A 79 4.26 -15.84 -14.27
C ASP A 79 2.87 -16.08 -13.69
N VAL A 80 1.84 -15.94 -14.53
CA VAL A 80 0.44 -16.23 -14.21
C VAL A 80 -0.15 -17.09 -15.30
N GLU A 81 -0.68 -18.22 -14.90
CA GLU A 81 -1.39 -19.16 -15.76
C GLU A 81 -2.85 -19.25 -15.30
N VAL A 82 -3.79 -19.11 -16.21
CA VAL A 82 -5.21 -19.25 -15.94
C VAL A 82 -5.75 -20.39 -16.78
N THR A 83 -6.34 -21.39 -16.14
CA THR A 83 -7.03 -22.50 -16.79
C THR A 83 -8.48 -22.54 -16.35
N GLN A 84 -9.36 -22.99 -17.24
CA GLN A 84 -10.80 -23.07 -16.96
C GLN A 84 -11.27 -24.52 -17.14
N ASP A 85 -12.00 -25.00 -16.14
CA ASP A 85 -12.73 -26.28 -16.20
C ASP A 85 -14.18 -26.04 -15.78
N GLY A 86 -15.06 -26.07 -16.76
CA GLY A 86 -16.47 -25.69 -16.55
C GLY A 86 -16.61 -24.26 -16.03
N GLU A 87 -17.20 -24.11 -14.84
CA GLU A 87 -17.38 -22.80 -14.17
C GLU A 87 -16.23 -22.42 -13.24
N ILE A 88 -15.23 -23.28 -13.11
CA ILE A 88 -14.08 -23.08 -12.21
C ILE A 88 -12.89 -22.55 -12.99
N LEU A 89 -12.35 -21.44 -12.53
CA LEU A 89 -11.06 -20.92 -12.96
C LEU A 89 -10.00 -21.32 -11.96
N THR A 90 -8.90 -21.85 -12.44
CA THR A 90 -7.69 -22.10 -11.66
C THR A 90 -6.63 -21.08 -12.06
N ILE A 91 -6.21 -20.27 -11.13
CA ILE A 91 -5.18 -19.24 -11.30
C ILE A 91 -3.92 -19.75 -10.60
N THR A 92 -2.84 -19.90 -11.36
CA THR A 92 -1.54 -20.32 -10.83
C THR A 92 -0.56 -19.17 -10.99
N MET A 93 -0.01 -18.67 -9.87
CA MET A 93 1.00 -17.61 -9.86
C MET A 93 2.34 -18.16 -9.40
N ARG A 94 3.38 -18.01 -10.25
CA ARG A 94 4.76 -18.42 -9.93
C ARG A 94 5.63 -17.20 -9.69
N GLY A 95 6.47 -17.26 -8.66
CA GLY A 95 7.32 -16.12 -8.27
C GLY A 95 6.48 -14.88 -7.89
N TRP A 96 5.37 -15.11 -7.21
CA TRP A 96 4.52 -14.03 -6.70
C TRP A 96 5.11 -13.47 -5.42
N ASN A 97 5.56 -12.23 -5.50
CA ASN A 97 6.28 -11.57 -4.42
C ASN A 97 5.39 -11.19 -3.20
N PHE A 98 4.09 -11.38 -3.29
CA PHE A 98 3.19 -11.16 -2.16
C PHE A 98 3.10 -12.36 -1.19
N ILE A 99 3.57 -13.55 -1.58
CA ILE A 99 3.46 -14.76 -0.74
C ILE A 99 4.08 -14.57 0.65
N PRO A 100 5.29 -14.00 0.83
CA PRO A 100 5.86 -13.80 2.17
C PRO A 100 4.99 -12.91 3.04
N LEU A 101 4.47 -11.81 2.48
CA LEU A 101 3.60 -10.89 3.18
C LEU A 101 2.26 -11.54 3.53
N MET A 102 1.66 -12.27 2.58
CA MET A 102 0.42 -13.01 2.78
C MET A 102 0.55 -14.05 3.91
N SER A 103 1.62 -14.86 3.88
CA SER A 103 1.89 -15.84 4.92
C SER A 103 1.99 -15.19 6.30
N LYS A 104 2.71 -14.06 6.40
CA LYS A 104 2.83 -13.32 7.66
C LYS A 104 1.49 -12.80 8.17
N LEU A 105 0.68 -12.19 7.29
CA LEU A 105 -0.64 -11.67 7.64
C LEU A 105 -1.56 -12.79 8.13
N ARG A 106 -1.57 -13.94 7.43
CA ARG A 106 -2.36 -15.11 7.82
C ARG A 106 -1.96 -15.68 9.19
N ASN A 107 -0.66 -15.79 9.46
CA ASN A 107 -0.14 -16.23 10.75
C ASN A 107 -0.52 -15.30 11.91
N GLN A 108 -0.95 -14.09 11.62
CA GLN A 108 -1.47 -13.10 12.58
C GLN A 108 -3.00 -13.01 12.56
N ASN A 109 -3.70 -13.97 11.92
CA ASN A 109 -5.15 -13.96 11.74
C ASN A 109 -5.68 -12.71 10.99
N CYS A 110 -4.87 -12.11 10.15
CA CYS A 110 -5.32 -11.05 9.27
C CYS A 110 -5.79 -11.67 7.95
N PHE A 111 -7.08 -11.50 7.64
CA PHE A 111 -7.71 -12.17 6.49
C PHE A 111 -7.84 -11.27 5.27
N LEU A 112 -7.84 -9.96 5.44
CA LEU A 112 -7.85 -9.02 4.33
C LEU A 112 -6.43 -8.89 3.76
N LEU A 113 -6.30 -9.14 2.46
CA LEU A 113 -5.02 -9.11 1.76
C LEU A 113 -4.94 -7.86 0.89
N SER A 114 -3.97 -7.01 1.18
CA SER A 114 -3.70 -5.76 0.45
C SER A 114 -2.86 -5.97 -0.81
N CYS A 115 -3.03 -7.09 -1.52
CA CYS A 115 -2.30 -7.37 -2.75
C CYS A 115 -2.75 -6.43 -3.89
N PRO A 116 -1.85 -5.60 -4.46
CA PRO A 116 -2.22 -4.65 -5.51
C PRO A 116 -2.82 -5.30 -6.76
N LEU A 117 -2.29 -6.45 -7.18
CA LEU A 117 -2.83 -7.21 -8.31
C LEU A 117 -4.27 -7.64 -8.06
N TRP A 118 -4.56 -8.18 -6.86
CA TRP A 118 -5.90 -8.61 -6.50
C TRP A 118 -6.85 -7.43 -6.31
N MET A 119 -6.41 -6.35 -5.69
CA MET A 119 -7.23 -5.15 -5.53
C MET A 119 -7.65 -4.58 -6.88
N ALA A 120 -6.73 -4.48 -7.84
CA ALA A 120 -7.04 -4.02 -9.20
C ALA A 120 -8.02 -4.95 -9.92
N ASN A 121 -7.81 -6.28 -9.86
CA ASN A 121 -8.72 -7.24 -10.50
C ASN A 121 -10.11 -7.24 -9.83
N ASN A 122 -10.21 -7.19 -8.51
CA ASN A 122 -11.50 -7.12 -7.81
C ASN A 122 -12.29 -5.88 -8.22
N SER A 123 -11.64 -4.73 -8.23
CA SER A 123 -12.26 -3.47 -8.61
C SER A 123 -12.79 -3.52 -10.06
N PHE A 124 -12.01 -4.10 -10.97
CA PHE A 124 -12.44 -4.33 -12.35
C PHE A 124 -13.66 -5.25 -12.43
N MET A 125 -13.64 -6.37 -11.71
CA MET A 125 -14.75 -7.33 -11.67
C MET A 125 -16.03 -6.68 -11.14
N ASN A 126 -15.93 -5.94 -10.04
CA ASN A 126 -17.06 -5.22 -9.44
C ASN A 126 -17.66 -4.19 -10.41
N ALA A 127 -16.83 -3.44 -11.13
CA ALA A 127 -17.27 -2.45 -12.13
C ALA A 127 -18.03 -3.10 -13.31
N ASN A 128 -17.77 -4.38 -13.61
CA ASN A 128 -18.46 -5.14 -14.64
C ASN A 128 -19.60 -6.01 -14.11
N SER A 129 -20.06 -5.77 -12.88
CA SER A 129 -21.11 -6.56 -12.22
C SER A 129 -20.78 -8.06 -12.16
N LEU A 130 -19.49 -8.38 -12.05
CA LEU A 130 -18.97 -9.72 -11.87
C LEU A 130 -18.50 -9.87 -10.44
N GLY A 131 -18.80 -11.00 -9.85
CA GLY A 131 -18.23 -11.41 -8.56
C GLY A 131 -17.53 -12.75 -8.71
N TRP A 132 -16.70 -13.07 -7.77
CA TRP A 132 -16.11 -14.39 -7.68
C TRP A 132 -16.28 -14.98 -6.29
N LYS A 133 -16.38 -16.27 -6.24
CA LYS A 133 -16.35 -17.04 -5.01
C LYS A 133 -15.08 -17.88 -5.02
N ARG A 134 -14.21 -17.66 -4.05
CA ARG A 134 -13.04 -18.51 -3.83
C ARG A 134 -13.52 -19.88 -3.36
N ILE A 135 -13.02 -20.93 -4.01
CA ILE A 135 -13.32 -22.33 -3.70
C ILE A 135 -12.18 -22.92 -2.88
N ASN A 136 -10.94 -22.66 -3.30
CA ASN A 136 -9.74 -23.20 -2.69
C ASN A 136 -8.54 -22.27 -2.95
N GLU A 137 -7.59 -22.23 -2.03
CA GLU A 137 -6.28 -21.59 -2.21
C GLU A 137 -5.19 -22.41 -1.53
N ARG A 138 -4.03 -22.51 -2.15
CA ARG A 138 -2.86 -23.18 -1.59
C ARG A 138 -1.56 -22.64 -2.15
N VAL A 139 -0.48 -22.86 -1.43
CA VAL A 139 0.88 -22.73 -1.96
C VAL A 139 1.44 -24.15 -2.17
N THR A 140 1.90 -24.41 -3.38
CA THR A 140 2.46 -25.72 -3.73
C THR A 140 3.88 -25.89 -3.20
N ALA A 141 4.40 -27.11 -3.17
CA ALA A 141 5.73 -27.41 -2.66
C ALA A 141 6.86 -26.70 -3.43
N ASP A 142 6.63 -26.35 -4.71
CA ASP A 142 7.54 -25.56 -5.53
C ASP A 142 7.34 -24.03 -5.40
N GLY A 143 6.50 -23.59 -4.43
CA GLY A 143 6.27 -22.19 -4.11
C GLY A 143 5.32 -21.47 -5.05
N ALA A 144 4.57 -22.17 -5.91
CA ALA A 144 3.52 -21.52 -6.68
C ALA A 144 2.25 -21.34 -5.84
N TYR A 145 1.63 -20.17 -5.94
CA TYR A 145 0.29 -19.95 -5.39
C TYR A 145 -0.75 -20.41 -6.41
N VAL A 146 -1.70 -21.22 -5.94
CA VAL A 146 -2.80 -21.73 -6.77
C VAL A 146 -4.13 -21.36 -6.10
N GLU A 147 -4.99 -20.70 -6.83
CA GLU A 147 -6.33 -20.31 -6.39
C GLU A 147 -7.37 -20.86 -7.38
N GLN A 148 -8.46 -21.38 -6.83
CA GLN A 148 -9.64 -21.79 -7.58
C GLN A 148 -10.80 -20.88 -7.26
N VAL A 149 -11.38 -20.29 -8.29
CA VAL A 149 -12.51 -19.36 -8.17
C VAL A 149 -13.64 -19.74 -9.11
N LYS A 150 -14.86 -19.39 -8.72
CA LYS A 150 -16.04 -19.51 -9.56
C LYS A 150 -16.66 -18.12 -9.73
N PHE A 151 -17.07 -17.78 -10.95
CA PHE A 151 -17.86 -16.58 -11.18
C PHE A 151 -19.25 -16.73 -10.58
N VAL A 152 -19.70 -15.68 -9.90
CA VAL A 152 -21.01 -15.60 -9.25
C VAL A 152 -21.57 -14.19 -9.43
N PRO A 153 -22.89 -13.99 -9.29
CA PRO A 153 -23.44 -12.65 -9.17
C PRO A 153 -22.79 -11.89 -8.00
N PRO A 154 -22.60 -10.57 -8.09
CA PRO A 154 -21.91 -9.78 -7.05
C PRO A 154 -22.45 -9.97 -5.63
N ALA A 155 -23.79 -10.13 -5.51
CA ALA A 155 -24.45 -10.39 -4.22
C ALA A 155 -24.08 -11.74 -3.58
N ALA A 156 -23.57 -12.69 -4.39
CA ALA A 156 -23.11 -14.02 -3.94
C ALA A 156 -21.60 -14.11 -3.84
N ALA A 157 -20.85 -13.05 -4.17
CA ALA A 157 -19.40 -13.00 -4.06
C ALA A 157 -18.97 -13.14 -2.60
N THR A 158 -17.93 -13.91 -2.39
CA THR A 158 -17.33 -14.04 -1.06
C THR A 158 -16.52 -12.78 -0.78
N ARG A 159 -16.97 -11.95 0.16
CA ARG A 159 -16.28 -10.73 0.56
C ARG A 159 -15.12 -10.98 1.53
N LEU A 160 -15.14 -12.11 2.21
CA LEU A 160 -14.06 -12.58 3.05
C LEU A 160 -13.51 -13.88 2.46
N PRO A 161 -12.19 -14.06 2.43
CA PRO A 161 -11.63 -15.33 2.00
C PRO A 161 -12.14 -16.47 2.91
N PRO A 162 -12.35 -17.69 2.37
CA PRO A 162 -12.52 -18.87 3.23
C PRO A 162 -11.30 -18.99 4.15
N GLU A 163 -11.47 -19.72 5.27
CA GLU A 163 -10.31 -20.06 6.09
C GLU A 163 -9.25 -20.69 5.17
N PRO A 164 -8.03 -20.11 5.11
CA PRO A 164 -7.00 -20.64 4.24
C PRO A 164 -6.57 -22.02 4.70
N ASP A 165 -6.19 -22.87 3.77
CA ASP A 165 -5.39 -24.04 4.08
C ASP A 165 -4.18 -23.61 4.91
N ASP A 166 -3.73 -24.44 5.83
CA ASP A 166 -2.64 -24.14 6.75
C ASP A 166 -1.40 -23.61 6.02
N MET A 167 -1.21 -22.28 6.09
CA MET A 167 -0.08 -21.59 5.49
C MET A 167 1.18 -21.63 6.37
N SER A 168 1.10 -22.23 7.57
CA SER A 168 2.22 -22.31 8.52
C SER A 168 3.42 -23.10 7.97
N THR A 169 3.19 -23.99 7.01
CA THR A 169 4.23 -24.78 6.35
C THR A 169 4.88 -24.11 5.16
N VAL A 170 4.36 -22.95 4.71
CA VAL A 170 4.89 -22.23 3.56
C VAL A 170 6.19 -21.56 3.92
N LYS A 171 7.31 -22.13 3.47
CA LYS A 171 8.61 -21.47 3.49
C LYS A 171 8.66 -20.45 2.34
N ALA A 172 8.08 -19.30 2.52
CA ALA A 172 8.19 -18.22 1.57
C ALA A 172 9.61 -17.64 1.61
N GLU A 173 10.26 -17.51 0.44
CA GLU A 173 11.52 -16.78 0.35
C GLU A 173 11.29 -15.32 0.73
N SER A 174 12.19 -14.77 1.55
CA SER A 174 12.13 -13.36 1.95
C SER A 174 12.14 -12.43 0.74
N ASN A 175 11.43 -11.32 0.83
CA ASN A 175 11.45 -10.25 -0.17
C ASN A 175 12.63 -9.27 0.03
N VAL A 176 13.47 -9.48 1.02
CA VAL A 176 14.62 -8.62 1.28
C VAL A 176 15.54 -8.58 0.05
N GLY A 177 15.81 -7.38 -0.44
CA GLY A 177 16.64 -7.14 -1.62
C GLY A 177 15.91 -7.31 -2.97
N LYS A 178 14.69 -7.85 -3.02
CA LYS A 178 13.89 -7.86 -4.24
C LYS A 178 13.44 -6.44 -4.61
N ARG A 179 13.23 -6.20 -5.89
CA ARG A 179 12.83 -4.89 -6.42
C ARG A 179 11.54 -4.99 -7.21
N ILE A 180 10.78 -3.90 -7.21
CA ILE A 180 9.55 -3.71 -8.00
C ILE A 180 9.71 -2.48 -8.88
N GLY A 181 9.15 -2.53 -10.09
CA GLY A 181 9.11 -1.39 -11.00
C GLY A 181 8.38 -0.20 -10.41
N LEU A 182 8.93 0.98 -10.65
CA LEU A 182 8.37 2.23 -10.13
C LEU A 182 6.90 2.44 -10.53
N PRO A 183 6.45 2.10 -11.77
CA PRO A 183 5.03 2.23 -12.13
C PRO A 183 4.06 1.45 -11.23
N ALA A 184 4.42 0.22 -10.80
CA ALA A 184 3.55 -0.57 -9.93
C ALA A 184 3.54 -0.02 -8.49
N PHE A 185 4.68 0.49 -8.00
CA PHE A 185 4.75 1.22 -6.74
C PHE A 185 3.86 2.46 -6.78
N GLU A 186 4.04 3.32 -7.78
CA GLU A 186 3.27 4.56 -7.95
C GLU A 186 1.75 4.30 -8.01
N ALA A 187 1.33 3.32 -8.82
CA ALA A 187 -0.08 2.98 -8.95
C ALA A 187 -0.68 2.50 -7.62
N THR A 188 0.05 1.69 -6.86
CA THR A 188 -0.40 1.17 -5.57
C THR A 188 -0.52 2.30 -4.54
N GLU A 189 0.49 3.15 -4.45
CA GLU A 189 0.50 4.29 -3.53
C GLU A 189 -0.61 5.32 -3.87
N TYR A 190 -0.83 5.59 -5.14
CA TYR A 190 -1.94 6.45 -5.56
C TYR A 190 -3.30 5.85 -5.18
N GLY A 191 -3.48 4.55 -5.39
CA GLY A 191 -4.70 3.84 -4.98
C GLY A 191 -4.96 3.92 -3.49
N LEU A 192 -3.93 3.70 -2.67
CA LEU A 192 -4.01 3.81 -1.21
C LEU A 192 -4.37 5.24 -0.76
N ALA A 193 -3.71 6.26 -1.31
CA ALA A 193 -3.98 7.64 -0.96
C ALA A 193 -5.44 8.04 -1.27
N ARG A 194 -5.96 7.66 -2.44
CA ARG A 194 -7.37 7.90 -2.80
C ARG A 194 -8.35 7.20 -1.87
N ALA A 195 -8.06 5.96 -1.49
CA ALA A 195 -8.90 5.23 -0.56
C ALA A 195 -8.92 5.89 0.82
N PHE A 196 -7.80 6.39 1.30
CA PHE A 196 -7.74 7.13 2.55
C PHE A 196 -8.55 8.44 2.48
N ASP A 197 -8.43 9.19 1.40
CA ASP A 197 -9.16 10.45 1.23
C ASP A 197 -10.69 10.22 1.19
N TYR A 198 -11.13 9.08 0.64
CA TYR A 198 -12.55 8.68 0.65
C TYR A 198 -13.14 8.58 2.07
N LEU A 199 -12.34 8.25 3.07
CA LEU A 199 -12.78 8.17 4.47
C LEU A 199 -12.91 9.54 5.16
N GLY A 200 -12.43 10.61 4.54
CA GLY A 200 -12.49 11.95 5.11
C GLY A 200 -11.83 12.03 6.50
N ALA A 201 -12.54 12.57 7.48
CA ALA A 201 -12.00 12.75 8.84
C ALA A 201 -11.59 11.44 9.54
N GLN A 202 -12.19 10.30 9.19
CA GLN A 202 -11.84 9.01 9.79
C GLN A 202 -10.51 8.46 9.28
N ALA A 203 -10.03 8.95 8.14
CA ALA A 203 -8.78 8.52 7.54
C ALA A 203 -7.56 8.72 8.45
N GLN A 204 -7.60 9.74 9.30
CA GLN A 204 -6.48 10.06 10.18
C GLN A 204 -6.11 8.91 11.13
N LEU A 205 -7.12 8.28 11.75
CA LEU A 205 -6.92 7.13 12.63
C LEU A 205 -6.40 5.92 11.85
N LEU A 206 -6.90 5.74 10.62
CA LEU A 206 -6.47 4.66 9.74
C LEU A 206 -5.01 4.84 9.30
N LEU A 207 -4.62 6.05 8.92
CA LEU A 207 -3.23 6.38 8.56
C LEU A 207 -2.26 6.09 9.70
N ASP A 208 -2.65 6.42 10.94
CA ASP A 208 -1.85 6.11 12.12
C ASP A 208 -1.72 4.59 12.34
N SER A 209 -2.79 3.82 12.07
CA SER A 209 -2.76 2.36 12.15
C SER A 209 -1.89 1.76 11.05
N VAL A 210 -1.98 2.26 9.81
CA VAL A 210 -1.12 1.84 8.69
C VAL A 210 0.34 2.12 9.03
N GLY A 211 0.64 3.31 9.54
CA GLY A 211 1.99 3.69 9.96
C GLY A 211 2.54 2.78 11.06
N SER A 212 1.71 2.43 12.06
CA SER A 212 2.10 1.52 13.13
C SER A 212 2.41 0.11 12.60
N GLY A 213 1.59 -0.39 11.67
CA GLY A 213 1.86 -1.66 10.99
C GLY A 213 3.13 -1.59 10.13
N ALA A 214 3.36 -0.49 9.41
CA ALA A 214 4.60 -0.32 8.65
C ALA A 214 5.84 -0.38 9.55
N VAL A 215 5.83 0.28 10.70
CA VAL A 215 6.91 0.21 11.69
C VAL A 215 7.09 -1.21 12.23
N GLU A 216 6.00 -1.90 12.57
CA GLU A 216 6.04 -3.31 12.99
C GLU A 216 6.70 -4.20 11.93
N PHE A 217 6.35 -4.01 10.65
CA PHE A 217 6.98 -4.74 9.55
C PHE A 217 8.48 -4.48 9.47
N LEU A 218 8.90 -3.21 9.52
CA LEU A 218 10.32 -2.85 9.48
C LEU A 218 11.11 -3.49 10.63
N GLN A 219 10.54 -3.51 11.83
CA GLN A 219 11.18 -4.10 13.01
C GLN A 219 11.26 -5.63 12.94
N SER A 220 10.18 -6.28 12.50
CA SER A 220 10.10 -7.74 12.51
C SER A 220 10.77 -8.42 11.32
N GLU A 221 10.70 -7.82 10.12
CA GLU A 221 11.23 -8.41 8.89
C GLU A 221 12.61 -7.87 8.50
N LEU A 222 12.86 -6.60 8.76
CA LEU A 222 14.14 -5.97 8.42
C LEU A 222 15.04 -5.77 9.64
N HIS A 223 14.56 -6.19 10.82
CA HIS A 223 15.27 -6.07 12.09
C HIS A 223 15.73 -4.64 12.42
N VAL A 224 14.97 -3.64 11.91
CA VAL A 224 15.24 -2.23 12.15
C VAL A 224 15.09 -1.94 13.64
N GLN A 225 16.14 -1.40 14.25
CA GLN A 225 16.12 -1.00 15.65
C GLN A 225 15.72 0.47 15.74
N LEU A 226 14.53 0.74 16.27
CA LEU A 226 14.10 2.12 16.50
C LEU A 226 14.40 2.52 17.95
N PRO A 227 15.36 3.44 18.19
CA PRO A 227 15.67 3.95 19.51
C PRO A 227 14.45 4.62 20.16
N LYS A 228 14.49 4.80 21.51
CA LYS A 228 13.41 5.54 22.20
C LYS A 228 13.42 7.04 21.86
N ASN A 229 14.55 7.57 21.44
CA ASN A 229 14.68 8.98 21.04
C ASN A 229 14.05 9.19 19.66
N ARG A 230 13.06 10.08 19.60
CA ARG A 230 12.30 10.36 18.35
C ARG A 230 13.20 10.83 17.19
N ARG A 231 14.25 11.63 17.47
CA ARG A 231 15.16 12.12 16.43
C ARG A 231 15.98 10.98 15.84
N GLU A 232 16.52 10.12 16.68
CA GLU A 232 17.31 8.96 16.25
C GLU A 232 16.44 7.96 15.49
N SER A 233 15.21 7.72 15.95
CA SER A 233 14.26 6.85 15.25
C SER A 233 13.87 7.39 13.87
N LEU A 234 13.66 8.70 13.73
CA LEU A 234 13.39 9.32 12.44
C LEU A 234 14.60 9.25 11.50
N GLN A 235 15.82 9.40 12.03
CA GLN A 235 17.06 9.23 11.26
C GLN A 235 17.22 7.79 10.78
N GLU A 236 16.91 6.81 11.62
CA GLU A 236 16.93 5.40 11.23
C GLU A 236 15.89 5.11 10.13
N LEU A 237 14.67 5.60 10.26
CA LEU A 237 13.66 5.52 9.19
C LEU A 237 14.15 6.17 7.89
N SER A 238 14.74 7.36 7.98
CA SER A 238 15.33 8.04 6.82
C SER A 238 16.37 7.16 6.11
N SER A 239 17.25 6.51 6.88
CA SER A 239 18.24 5.58 6.35
C SER A 239 17.60 4.38 5.65
N VAL A 240 16.64 3.74 6.30
CA VAL A 240 15.93 2.55 5.75
C VAL A 240 15.24 2.87 4.43
N TYR A 241 14.48 3.97 4.37
CA TYR A 241 13.74 4.34 3.15
C TYR A 241 14.65 4.86 2.05
N THR A 242 15.77 5.52 2.38
CA THR A 242 16.80 5.90 1.41
C THR A 242 17.48 4.64 0.83
N GLN A 243 17.90 3.71 1.66
CA GLN A 243 18.47 2.43 1.21
C GLN A 243 17.46 1.62 0.39
N GLY A 244 16.17 1.69 0.74
CA GLY A 244 15.07 1.11 -0.01
C GLY A 244 14.82 1.75 -1.38
N GLY A 245 15.42 2.91 -1.64
CA GLY A 245 15.31 3.63 -2.90
C GLY A 245 14.07 4.51 -3.02
N LEU A 246 13.42 4.88 -1.91
CA LEU A 246 12.30 5.82 -1.92
C LEU A 246 12.75 7.23 -2.34
N ALA A 247 13.93 7.64 -1.89
CA ALA A 247 14.61 8.87 -2.28
C ALA A 247 16.12 8.64 -2.23
N ASP A 248 16.90 9.46 -2.89
CA ASP A 248 18.37 9.39 -2.77
C ASP A 248 18.83 10.02 -1.45
N LYS A 249 18.03 10.97 -0.92
CA LYS A 249 18.29 11.63 0.35
C LYS A 249 16.99 12.06 1.00
N ILE A 250 16.92 11.91 2.33
CA ILE A 250 15.82 12.39 3.19
C ILE A 250 16.46 13.20 4.30
N ASP A 251 16.38 14.53 4.21
CA ASP A 251 16.87 15.47 5.22
C ASP A 251 15.77 15.80 6.21
N LEU A 252 16.10 15.78 7.49
CA LEU A 252 15.17 15.97 8.60
C LEU A 252 15.56 17.18 9.45
N ASN A 253 14.60 18.08 9.68
CA ASN A 253 14.70 19.14 10.64
C ASN A 253 13.56 19.02 11.67
N LEU A 254 13.89 18.51 12.86
CA LEU A 254 12.93 18.26 13.94
C LEU A 254 13.10 19.29 15.06
N SER A 255 12.02 19.96 15.38
CA SER A 255 11.85 20.78 16.59
C SER A 255 10.77 20.20 17.51
N ASP A 256 10.46 20.88 18.61
CA ASP A 256 9.41 20.42 19.53
C ASP A 256 8.01 20.54 18.94
N SER A 257 7.79 21.49 18.03
CA SER A 257 6.47 21.76 17.44
C SER A 257 6.34 21.35 15.97
N LYS A 258 7.41 20.97 15.30
CA LYS A 258 7.35 20.61 13.87
C LYS A 258 8.43 19.65 13.43
N LEU A 259 8.08 18.89 12.40
CA LEU A 259 9.01 18.12 11.58
C LEU A 259 8.98 18.66 10.15
N GLU A 260 10.13 19.07 9.63
CA GLU A 260 10.32 19.43 8.22
C GLU A 260 11.19 18.35 7.57
N VAL A 261 10.79 17.92 6.38
CA VAL A 261 11.48 16.87 5.62
C VAL A 261 11.70 17.35 4.20
N ALA A 262 12.93 17.25 3.71
CA ALA A 262 13.25 17.48 2.31
C ALA A 262 13.68 16.15 1.66
N PHE A 263 13.08 15.85 0.51
CA PHE A 263 13.35 14.67 -0.28
C PHE A 263 14.06 15.05 -1.57
N ALA A 264 15.19 14.43 -1.85
CA ALA A 264 15.91 14.57 -3.11
C ALA A 264 15.78 13.28 -3.94
N ASN A 265 15.51 13.42 -5.23
CA ASN A 265 15.22 12.35 -6.17
C ASN A 265 14.15 11.36 -5.62
N TYR A 266 13.03 11.94 -5.25
CA TYR A 266 11.92 11.28 -4.54
C TYR A 266 11.02 10.52 -5.50
N ARG A 267 10.96 9.19 -5.37
CA ARG A 267 10.22 8.30 -6.29
C ARG A 267 8.69 8.39 -6.13
N TYR A 268 8.25 8.95 -5.03
CA TYR A 268 6.83 9.22 -4.80
C TYR A 268 6.38 10.60 -5.34
N ALA A 269 7.30 11.46 -5.79
CA ALA A 269 6.97 12.81 -6.26
C ALA A 269 5.90 12.84 -7.37
N PRO A 270 5.93 11.97 -8.40
CA PRO A 270 4.90 11.96 -9.45
C PRO A 270 3.50 11.60 -8.92
N VAL A 271 3.42 10.73 -7.91
CA VAL A 271 2.15 10.39 -7.23
C VAL A 271 1.66 11.58 -6.44
N LEU A 272 2.55 12.21 -5.66
CA LEU A 272 2.24 13.36 -4.82
C LEU A 272 1.74 14.55 -5.65
N GLU A 273 2.45 14.92 -6.72
CA GLU A 273 2.05 15.99 -7.64
C GLU A 273 0.63 15.76 -8.16
N ARG A 274 0.37 14.55 -8.65
CA ARG A 274 -0.93 14.20 -9.17
C ARG A 274 -2.04 14.26 -8.11
N LEU A 275 -1.79 13.75 -6.90
CA LEU A 275 -2.75 13.81 -5.81
C LEU A 275 -3.10 15.27 -5.47
N LEU A 276 -2.09 16.15 -5.41
CA LEU A 276 -2.29 17.56 -5.14
C LEU A 276 -3.07 18.26 -6.27
N ASP A 277 -2.75 17.97 -7.52
CA ASP A 277 -3.45 18.54 -8.70
C ASP A 277 -4.92 18.10 -8.77
N GLU A 278 -5.23 16.89 -8.32
CA GLU A 278 -6.60 16.35 -8.24
C GLU A 278 -7.33 16.78 -6.94
N GLY A 279 -6.67 17.55 -6.07
CA GLY A 279 -7.26 18.11 -4.84
C GLY A 279 -7.26 17.15 -3.65
N TYR A 280 -6.56 16.02 -3.72
CA TYR A 280 -6.40 15.10 -2.59
C TYR A 280 -5.47 15.70 -1.54
N ARG A 281 -5.83 15.53 -0.26
CA ARG A 281 -5.06 16.07 0.87
C ARG A 281 -4.27 15.03 1.62
N LEU A 282 -4.66 13.77 1.50
CA LEU A 282 -4.03 12.65 2.19
C LEU A 282 -3.07 11.93 1.26
N THR A 283 -1.94 11.51 1.82
CA THR A 283 -0.92 10.77 1.10
C THR A 283 -0.65 9.43 1.79
N SER A 284 -0.24 8.45 1.02
CA SER A 284 0.17 7.12 1.50
C SER A 284 1.69 6.98 1.60
N CYS A 285 2.45 8.06 1.50
CA CYS A 285 3.92 8.03 1.51
C CYS A 285 4.47 7.14 2.63
N PRO A 286 5.22 6.08 2.30
CA PRO A 286 5.69 5.10 3.27
C PRO A 286 6.48 5.70 4.43
N PHE A 287 7.42 6.61 4.12
CA PHE A 287 8.19 7.32 5.14
C PHE A 287 7.31 8.14 6.08
N THR A 288 6.35 8.89 5.52
CA THR A 288 5.48 9.77 6.30
C THR A 288 4.59 8.98 7.26
N LEU A 289 4.02 7.86 6.80
CA LEU A 289 3.20 6.98 7.64
C LEU A 289 4.02 6.40 8.80
N ALA A 290 5.22 5.89 8.52
CA ALA A 290 6.11 5.36 9.56
C ALA A 290 6.59 6.46 10.52
N ALA A 291 6.93 7.65 10.02
CA ALA A 291 7.35 8.79 10.83
C ALA A 291 6.24 9.23 11.82
N ARG A 292 4.98 9.26 11.36
CA ARG A 292 3.82 9.55 12.23
C ARG A 292 3.72 8.53 13.38
N ALA A 293 3.88 7.24 13.07
CA ALA A 293 3.84 6.20 14.10
C ALA A 293 4.98 6.34 15.13
N VAL A 294 6.18 6.65 14.68
CA VAL A 294 7.33 6.91 15.56
C VAL A 294 7.08 8.12 16.45
N LEU A 295 6.57 9.22 15.90
CA LEU A 295 6.24 10.43 16.67
C LEU A 295 5.13 10.15 17.69
N ARG A 296 4.11 9.40 17.30
CA ARG A 296 3.02 9.00 18.21
C ARG A 296 3.51 8.15 19.37
N ASN A 297 4.39 7.19 19.11
CA ASN A 297 5.01 6.35 20.13
C ASN A 297 5.89 7.16 21.09
N ALA A 298 6.41 8.30 20.63
CA ALA A 298 7.15 9.26 21.45
C ALA A 298 6.25 10.30 22.16
N GLY A 299 4.92 10.16 22.09
CA GLY A 299 3.94 11.03 22.74
C GLY A 299 3.61 12.31 21.96
N PHE A 300 3.79 12.33 20.64
CA PHE A 300 3.44 13.45 19.77
C PHE A 300 2.36 13.07 18.77
N ALA A 301 1.43 13.96 18.52
CA ALA A 301 0.45 13.85 17.45
C ALA A 301 0.82 14.78 16.29
N ALA A 302 0.75 14.28 15.07
CA ALA A 302 0.83 15.09 13.87
C ALA A 302 -0.57 15.68 13.59
N THR A 303 -0.69 17.00 13.64
CA THR A 303 -2.00 17.66 13.54
C THR A 303 -2.28 18.26 12.18
N GLU A 304 -1.23 18.70 11.48
CA GLU A 304 -1.34 19.29 10.16
C GLU A 304 -0.15 18.83 9.32
N MET A 305 -0.39 18.54 8.06
CA MET A 305 0.65 18.14 7.14
C MET A 305 0.51 18.91 5.83
N GLN A 306 1.59 19.56 5.43
CA GLN A 306 1.66 20.36 4.21
C GLN A 306 2.75 19.78 3.31
N TRP A 307 2.44 19.67 2.02
CA TRP A 307 3.35 19.21 1.02
C TRP A 307 3.64 20.30 0.00
N ARG A 308 4.87 20.32 -0.49
CA ARG A 308 5.31 21.16 -1.60
C ARG A 308 6.16 20.33 -2.56
N VAL A 309 5.67 20.15 -3.77
CA VAL A 309 6.46 19.57 -4.86
C VAL A 309 7.30 20.70 -5.47
N LEU A 310 8.60 20.51 -5.49
CA LEU A 310 9.55 21.51 -6.04
C LEU A 310 9.79 21.28 -7.52
N ASN A 311 9.81 20.01 -7.93
CA ASN A 311 9.87 19.54 -9.32
C ASN A 311 9.49 18.05 -9.33
N ASP A 312 9.56 17.41 -10.50
CA ASP A 312 9.22 16.00 -10.73
C ASP A 312 10.00 14.99 -9.86
N ARG A 313 11.04 15.43 -9.17
CA ARG A 313 11.95 14.56 -8.38
C ARG A 313 12.23 15.07 -6.97
N ASN A 314 11.75 16.23 -6.58
CA ASN A 314 12.04 16.79 -5.27
C ASN A 314 10.76 17.30 -4.61
N ALA A 315 10.64 17.07 -3.32
CA ALA A 315 9.50 17.52 -2.53
C ALA A 315 9.92 17.91 -1.11
N GLU A 316 9.13 18.75 -0.49
CA GLU A 316 9.22 19.11 0.91
C GLU A 316 7.91 18.77 1.62
N MET A 317 8.03 18.35 2.88
CA MET A 317 6.91 18.09 3.77
C MET A 317 7.12 18.83 5.07
N ARG A 318 6.09 19.47 5.57
CA ARG A 318 6.03 20.04 6.90
C ARG A 318 4.89 19.41 7.69
N MET A 319 5.16 19.00 8.90
CA MET A 319 4.21 18.40 9.82
C MET A 319 4.23 19.17 11.13
N GLU A 320 3.09 19.70 11.54
CA GLU A 320 2.93 20.33 12.86
C GLU A 320 2.74 19.25 13.92
N LEU A 321 3.43 19.42 15.06
CA LEU A 321 3.47 18.44 16.15
C LEU A 321 2.88 19.04 17.42
N ARG A 322 2.11 18.23 18.15
CA ARG A 322 1.62 18.54 19.49
C ARG A 322 1.87 17.40 20.44
N VAL A 323 2.07 17.68 21.71
CA VAL A 323 2.16 16.65 22.74
C VAL A 323 0.78 15.96 22.83
N ALA A 324 0.75 14.64 22.74
CA ALA A 324 -0.47 13.87 22.85
C ALA A 324 -1.08 14.05 24.25
N GLY A 325 -2.40 14.32 24.31
CA GLY A 325 -3.11 14.57 25.57
C GLY A 325 -3.19 16.05 26.01
N GLN A 326 -2.59 16.98 25.29
CA GLN A 326 -2.96 18.40 25.43
C GLN A 326 -4.31 18.62 24.74
N GLU A 327 -5.32 19.02 25.54
CA GLU A 327 -6.66 19.31 25.04
C GLU A 327 -6.63 20.34 23.90
N PHE A 328 -7.52 20.14 22.95
CA PHE A 328 -7.80 21.12 21.91
C PHE A 328 -8.23 22.43 22.59
N ASP A 329 -7.48 23.48 22.38
CA ASP A 329 -7.91 24.84 22.72
C ASP A 329 -9.02 25.24 21.71
N GLU A 330 -10.27 24.91 22.07
CA GLU A 330 -11.47 25.14 21.24
C GLU A 330 -11.61 26.61 20.84
N ASP A 331 -11.07 27.54 21.65
CA ASP A 331 -11.10 28.99 21.39
C ASP A 331 -10.25 29.39 20.15
N LYS A 332 -9.28 28.57 19.73
CA LYS A 332 -8.52 28.83 18.50
C LYS A 332 -9.22 28.36 17.23
N ILE A 333 -10.07 27.34 17.33
CA ILE A 333 -10.83 26.84 16.16
C ILE A 333 -11.94 27.83 15.80
N GLY A 334 -12.59 28.44 16.76
CA GLY A 334 -13.62 29.46 16.52
C GLY A 334 -13.11 30.66 15.70
N ARG A 335 -11.86 31.08 15.89
CA ARG A 335 -11.27 32.23 15.15
C ARG A 335 -10.87 31.92 13.72
N ILE A 336 -10.70 30.64 13.34
CA ILE A 336 -10.39 30.22 11.97
C ILE A 336 -11.69 30.08 11.15
N MET A 337 -12.80 29.72 11.80
CA MET A 337 -14.09 29.58 11.12
C MET A 337 -14.82 30.92 10.94
N ASP A 338 -14.53 31.94 11.75
CA ASP A 338 -15.13 33.29 11.65
C ASP A 338 -14.42 34.22 10.65
N GLY A 339 -13.37 33.71 9.98
CA GLY A 339 -12.53 34.49 9.04
C GLY A 339 -12.67 34.08 7.56
N VAL A 340 -13.74 33.33 7.17
CA VAL A 340 -14.04 32.99 5.78
C VAL A 340 -15.34 33.67 5.35
#